data_8e06c12b8d99785cc6dc84c33c63469d
#
_entry.id   8e06c12b8d99785cc6dc84c33c63469d
#
_cell.length_a   1.000
_cell.length_b   1.000
_cell.length_c   1.000
_cell.angle_alpha   90.00
_cell.angle_beta   90.00
_cell.angle_gamma   90.00
#
_symmetry.space_group_name_H-M   'P 1'
#
loop_
_entity.id
_entity.type
_entity.pdbx_description
1 polymer ?
#
loop_
_entity_poly.entity_id
_entity_poly.type
_entity_poly.pdbx_seq_one_letter_code
_entity_poly.pdbx_strand_id
1 'polypeptide(L)'
;MNKNKHFYGIDISKDVFDVMDQNDQHSSFANTLKGFKEFKKSLPPDSTVIMEATGVYHVQLADYLFEQSIFVSVVNPLVIKRFIQMKMRRVKTDKADAQMICQYGIQNELKGYEPAAIYI
;
A
#
# COMPACT_ATOMS: atom_id res chain seq x y z
N MET A 1 11.53 1.32 18.07
CA MET A 1 11.26 1.91 16.75
C MET A 1 12.36 1.56 15.77
N ASN A 2 12.03 1.10 14.62
CA ASN A 2 13.01 0.70 13.63
C ASN A 2 13.27 1.85 12.66
N LYS A 3 14.44 2.45 12.77
CA LYS A 3 14.82 3.61 11.94
C LYS A 3 15.06 3.24 10.48
N ASN A 4 15.23 1.95 10.18
CA ASN A 4 15.55 1.50 8.83
C ASN A 4 14.34 1.04 8.04
N LYS A 5 13.15 1.11 8.63
CA LYS A 5 11.95 0.75 7.90
C LYS A 5 11.57 1.79 6.89
N HIS A 6 11.11 1.32 5.75
CA HIS A 6 10.63 2.16 4.64
C HIS A 6 9.15 1.88 4.42
N PHE A 7 8.34 2.92 4.50
CA PHE A 7 6.89 2.79 4.40
C PHE A 7 6.39 3.31 3.06
N TYR A 8 5.51 2.55 2.45
CA TYR A 8 4.93 2.88 1.15
C TYR A 8 3.44 2.72 1.22
N GLY A 9 2.71 3.81 0.97
CA GLY A 9 1.25 3.77 0.86
C GLY A 9 0.86 3.65 -0.60
N ILE A 10 -0.11 2.78 -0.87
CA ILE A 10 -0.52 2.49 -2.24
C ILE A 10 -2.01 2.72 -2.40
N ASP A 11 -2.37 3.50 -3.41
CA ASP A 11 -3.73 3.68 -3.86
C ASP A 11 -3.87 2.98 -5.20
N ILE A 12 -4.74 1.97 -5.27
CA ILE A 12 -4.85 1.09 -6.43
C ILE A 12 -6.14 1.32 -7.17
N SER A 13 -6.04 1.38 -8.49
CA SER A 13 -7.18 1.36 -9.38
C SER A 13 -7.03 0.20 -10.35
N LYS A 14 -7.96 0.09 -11.28
CA LYS A 14 -7.97 -1.03 -12.22
C LYS A 14 -6.68 -1.14 -13.02
N ASP A 15 -6.16 -0.03 -13.51
CA ASP A 15 -5.08 -0.04 -14.48
C ASP A 15 -3.74 0.41 -13.91
N VAL A 16 -3.75 1.17 -12.82
CA VAL A 16 -2.53 1.72 -12.25
C VAL A 16 -2.60 1.70 -10.72
N PHE A 17 -1.43 1.78 -10.09
CA PHE A 17 -1.39 2.08 -8.67
C PHE A 17 -0.40 3.20 -8.40
N ASP A 18 -0.78 4.08 -7.49
CA ASP A 18 0.02 5.21 -7.06
C ASP A 18 0.70 4.88 -5.75
N VAL A 19 1.96 5.24 -5.64
CA VAL A 19 2.78 4.93 -4.47
C VAL A 19 3.31 6.23 -3.88
N MET A 20 3.22 6.34 -2.57
CA MET A 20 3.80 7.47 -1.85
C MET A 20 4.64 6.93 -0.71
N ASP A 21 5.90 7.35 -0.63
CA ASP A 21 6.74 6.93 0.48
C ASP A 21 6.65 7.91 1.65
N GLN A 22 7.37 7.60 2.71
CA GLN A 22 7.32 8.43 3.93
C GLN A 22 7.95 9.79 3.76
N ASN A 23 8.68 10.00 2.66
CA ASN A 23 9.30 11.29 2.33
C ASN A 23 8.52 12.03 1.26
N ASP A 24 7.26 11.63 1.05
CA ASP A 24 6.35 12.25 0.08
C ASP A 24 6.84 12.14 -1.37
N GLN A 25 7.63 11.12 -1.67
CA GLN A 25 8.04 10.83 -3.03
C GLN A 25 6.97 9.97 -3.69
N HIS A 26 6.44 10.47 -4.80
CA HIS A 26 5.36 9.81 -5.53
C HIS A 26 5.89 9.06 -6.73
N SER A 27 5.33 7.88 -6.97
CA SER A 27 5.57 7.13 -8.21
C SER A 27 4.30 6.41 -8.59
N SER A 28 4.24 5.94 -9.83
CA SER A 28 3.05 5.30 -10.34
C SER A 28 3.47 4.14 -11.23
N PHE A 29 2.75 3.04 -11.16
CA PHE A 29 3.07 1.82 -11.89
C PHE A 29 1.81 1.22 -12.47
N ALA A 30 1.96 0.47 -13.56
CA ALA A 30 0.84 -0.27 -14.12
C ALA A 30 0.41 -1.39 -13.17
N ASN A 31 -0.90 -1.60 -13.06
CA ASN A 31 -1.43 -2.68 -12.22
C ASN A 31 -1.39 -3.99 -13.01
N THR A 32 -0.18 -4.43 -13.34
CA THR A 32 0.14 -5.63 -14.10
C THR A 32 1.38 -6.28 -13.52
N LEU A 33 1.65 -7.52 -13.90
CA LEU A 33 2.85 -8.21 -13.43
C LEU A 33 4.11 -7.40 -13.73
N LYS A 34 4.18 -6.78 -14.90
CA LYS A 34 5.33 -5.95 -15.26
C LYS A 34 5.47 -4.77 -14.28
N GLY A 35 4.36 -4.10 -13.97
CA GLY A 35 4.37 -2.99 -13.01
C GLY A 35 4.77 -3.45 -11.62
N PHE A 36 4.30 -4.62 -11.20
CA PHE A 36 4.66 -5.19 -9.90
C PHE A 36 6.16 -5.42 -9.79
N LYS A 37 6.75 -5.97 -10.85
CA LYS A 37 8.19 -6.22 -10.87
C LYS A 37 9.00 -4.94 -10.81
N GLU A 38 8.54 -3.92 -11.54
CA GLU A 38 9.20 -2.61 -11.52
C GLU A 38 9.15 -1.99 -10.13
N PHE A 39 7.98 -2.07 -9.49
CA PHE A 39 7.82 -1.56 -8.14
C PHE A 39 8.72 -2.30 -7.16
N LYS A 40 8.71 -3.62 -7.23
CA LYS A 40 9.52 -4.43 -6.32
C LYS A 40 11.00 -4.10 -6.44
N LYS A 41 11.49 -3.86 -7.65
CA LYS A 41 12.89 -3.48 -7.87
C LYS A 41 13.27 -2.18 -7.17
N SER A 42 12.31 -1.29 -7.00
CA SER A 42 12.57 0.01 -6.37
C SER A 42 12.58 -0.07 -4.85
N LEU A 43 12.15 -1.20 -4.27
CA LEU A 43 11.99 -1.31 -2.83
C LEU A 43 13.29 -1.70 -2.14
N PRO A 44 13.73 -0.90 -1.16
CA PRO A 44 14.88 -1.28 -0.33
C PRO A 44 14.51 -2.41 0.63
N PRO A 45 15.51 -3.03 1.27
CA PRO A 45 15.23 -3.98 2.34
C PRO A 45 14.40 -3.33 3.45
N ASP A 46 13.65 -4.13 4.17
CA ASP A 46 12.79 -3.67 5.27
C ASP A 46 11.68 -2.72 4.82
N SER A 47 11.18 -2.95 3.61
CA SER A 47 10.03 -2.18 3.12
C SER A 47 8.74 -2.72 3.70
N THR A 48 7.86 -1.79 4.07
CA THR A 48 6.52 -2.08 4.54
C THR A 48 5.55 -1.41 3.57
N VAL A 49 4.69 -2.21 2.96
CA VAL A 49 3.75 -1.73 1.96
C VAL A 49 2.34 -1.78 2.54
N ILE A 50 1.64 -0.67 2.49
CA ILE A 50 0.29 -0.55 3.02
C ILE A 50 -0.63 -0.19 1.86
N MET A 51 -1.74 -0.91 1.71
CA MET A 51 -2.70 -0.62 0.66
C MET A 51 -4.12 -0.74 1.20
N GLU A 52 -5.02 -0.02 0.55
CA GLU A 52 -6.43 -0.09 0.88
C GLU A 52 -7.07 -1.19 0.05
N ALA A 53 -7.96 -1.97 0.67
CA ALA A 53 -8.70 -3.00 -0.04
C ALA A 53 -9.73 -2.32 -0.95
N THR A 54 -9.45 -2.28 -2.24
CA THR A 54 -10.29 -1.60 -3.22
C THR A 54 -10.89 -2.64 -4.17
N GLY A 55 -12.07 -3.14 -3.82
CA GLY A 55 -12.70 -4.18 -4.61
C GLY A 55 -11.77 -5.37 -4.75
N VAL A 56 -11.45 -5.75 -5.99
CA VAL A 56 -10.55 -6.87 -6.27
C VAL A 56 -9.21 -6.42 -6.84
N TYR A 57 -9.05 -5.13 -7.09
CA TYR A 57 -7.89 -4.65 -7.85
C TYR A 57 -6.57 -4.72 -7.10
N HIS A 58 -6.62 -4.81 -5.77
CA HIS A 58 -5.40 -4.90 -4.94
C HIS A 58 -4.87 -6.32 -4.80
N VAL A 59 -5.69 -7.33 -5.11
CA VAL A 59 -5.38 -8.71 -4.74
C VAL A 59 -4.12 -9.22 -5.43
N GLN A 60 -3.99 -8.97 -6.74
CA GLN A 60 -2.84 -9.47 -7.47
C GLN A 60 -1.53 -8.86 -6.99
N LEU A 61 -1.53 -7.57 -6.73
CA LEU A 61 -0.34 -6.90 -6.22
C LEU A 61 0.01 -7.41 -4.82
N ALA A 62 -0.99 -7.52 -3.94
CA ALA A 62 -0.76 -8.00 -2.59
C ALA A 62 -0.20 -9.42 -2.59
N ASP A 63 -0.77 -10.31 -3.41
CA ASP A 63 -0.28 -11.68 -3.52
C ASP A 63 1.14 -11.72 -4.04
N TYR A 64 1.43 -10.92 -5.07
CA TYR A 64 2.77 -10.87 -5.64
C TYR A 64 3.81 -10.43 -4.60
N LEU A 65 3.53 -9.35 -3.88
CA LEU A 65 4.45 -8.83 -2.88
C LEU A 65 4.62 -9.82 -1.73
N PHE A 66 3.54 -10.48 -1.33
CA PHE A 66 3.62 -11.51 -0.30
C PHE A 66 4.56 -12.63 -0.73
N GLU A 67 4.44 -13.10 -1.97
CA GLU A 67 5.30 -14.15 -2.51
C GLU A 67 6.75 -13.74 -2.60
N GLN A 68 7.00 -12.44 -2.74
CA GLN A 68 8.36 -11.90 -2.79
C GLN A 68 8.90 -11.59 -1.40
N SER A 69 8.23 -12.04 -0.35
CA SER A 69 8.64 -11.86 1.04
C SER A 69 8.70 -10.40 1.47
N ILE A 70 7.84 -9.58 0.88
CA ILE A 70 7.70 -8.18 1.27
C ILE A 70 6.52 -8.08 2.23
N PHE A 71 6.71 -7.36 3.32
CA PHE A 71 5.62 -7.17 4.28
C PHE A 71 4.54 -6.29 3.65
N VAL A 72 3.32 -6.82 3.58
CA VAL A 72 2.16 -6.14 3.01
C VAL A 72 1.06 -6.10 4.06
N SER A 73 0.42 -4.94 4.20
CA SER A 73 -0.78 -4.82 5.03
C SER A 73 -1.90 -4.27 4.15
N VAL A 74 -3.00 -4.99 4.10
CA VAL A 74 -4.20 -4.56 3.36
C VAL A 74 -5.21 -4.07 4.38
N VAL A 75 -5.57 -2.79 4.30
CA VAL A 75 -6.37 -2.13 5.32
C VAL A 75 -7.78 -1.88 4.80
N ASN A 76 -8.74 -2.03 5.69
CA ASN A 76 -10.15 -1.77 5.37
C ASN A 76 -10.34 -0.30 5.00
N PRO A 77 -11.05 0.00 3.90
CA PRO A 77 -11.28 1.39 3.48
C PRO A 77 -11.93 2.27 4.55
N LEU A 78 -12.77 1.72 5.39
CA LEU A 78 -13.40 2.50 6.47
C LEU A 78 -12.37 2.97 7.48
N VAL A 79 -11.37 2.14 7.75
CA VAL A 79 -10.30 2.50 8.69
C VAL A 79 -9.50 3.67 8.14
N ILE A 80 -9.14 3.61 6.86
CA ILE A 80 -8.42 4.70 6.20
C ILE A 80 -9.26 5.95 6.17
N LYS A 81 -10.55 5.83 5.85
CA LYS A 81 -11.45 6.97 5.80
C LYS A 81 -11.52 7.68 7.16
N ARG A 82 -11.63 6.92 8.23
CA ARG A 82 -11.67 7.47 9.58
C ARG A 82 -10.36 8.14 9.95
N PHE A 83 -9.24 7.55 9.54
CA PHE A 83 -7.94 8.14 9.78
C PHE A 83 -7.81 9.49 9.08
N ILE A 84 -8.26 9.57 7.82
CA ILE A 84 -8.24 10.82 7.06
C ILE A 84 -9.11 11.87 7.72
N GLN A 85 -10.30 11.50 8.17
CA GLN A 85 -11.21 12.41 8.85
C GLN A 85 -10.60 12.93 10.15
N MET A 86 -9.92 12.06 10.89
CA MET A 86 -9.26 12.41 12.12
C MET A 86 -8.15 13.43 11.89
N LYS A 87 -7.48 13.35 10.75
CA LYS A 87 -6.44 14.30 10.37
C LYS A 87 -7.01 15.56 9.74
N MET A 88 -8.32 15.61 9.54
CA MET A 88 -9.02 16.77 8.98
C MET A 88 -8.49 17.16 7.60
N ARG A 89 -8.14 16.16 6.80
CA ARG A 89 -7.66 16.39 5.43
C ARG A 89 -8.83 16.43 4.47
N ARG A 90 -8.74 17.32 3.48
CA ARG A 90 -9.78 17.49 2.49
C ARG A 90 -9.30 17.31 1.05
N VAL A 91 -8.03 17.04 0.88
CA VAL A 91 -7.47 16.86 -0.47
C VAL A 91 -7.94 15.52 -1.01
N LYS A 92 -8.42 15.53 -2.27
CA LYS A 92 -8.97 14.34 -2.90
C LYS A 92 -8.26 14.08 -4.21
N THR A 93 -6.99 13.74 -4.12
CA THR A 93 -6.20 13.32 -5.27
C THR A 93 -5.61 11.94 -4.96
N ASP A 94 -5.26 11.20 -5.99
CA ASP A 94 -4.65 9.89 -5.82
C ASP A 94 -3.38 9.97 -4.99
N LYS A 95 -2.61 11.04 -5.18
CA LYS A 95 -1.40 11.25 -4.39
C LYS A 95 -1.71 11.42 -2.91
N ALA A 96 -2.76 12.20 -2.61
CA ALA A 96 -3.14 12.46 -1.23
C ALA A 96 -3.63 11.17 -0.56
N ASP A 97 -4.36 10.33 -1.30
CA ASP A 97 -4.84 9.07 -0.76
C ASP A 97 -3.68 8.14 -0.42
N ALA A 98 -2.73 8.00 -1.34
CA ALA A 98 -1.55 7.17 -1.08
C ALA A 98 -0.73 7.72 0.08
N GLN A 99 -0.62 9.04 0.19
CA GLN A 99 0.08 9.68 1.30
C GLN A 99 -0.58 9.37 2.63
N MET A 100 -1.91 9.44 2.69
CA MET A 100 -2.63 9.15 3.92
C MET A 100 -2.53 7.67 4.29
N ILE A 101 -2.54 6.79 3.32
CA ILE A 101 -2.34 5.36 3.57
C ILE A 101 -0.94 5.12 4.14
N CYS A 102 0.07 5.77 3.58
CA CYS A 102 1.43 5.68 4.11
C CYS A 102 1.50 6.18 5.56
N GLN A 103 0.90 7.33 5.84
CA GLN A 103 0.88 7.90 7.19
C GLN A 103 0.17 6.98 8.17
N TYR A 104 -0.93 6.36 7.73
CA TYR A 104 -1.61 5.39 8.58
C TYR A 104 -0.67 4.27 8.98
N GLY A 105 0.08 3.75 8.01
CA GLY A 105 1.01 2.65 8.28
C GLY A 105 2.11 3.03 9.25
N ILE A 106 2.60 4.27 9.16
CA ILE A 106 3.65 4.76 10.06
C ILE A 106 3.13 4.89 11.48
N GLN A 107 1.89 5.31 11.66
CA GLN A 107 1.34 5.69 12.97
C GLN A 107 0.56 4.59 13.66
N ASN A 108 0.35 3.45 13.00
CA ASN A 108 -0.48 2.39 13.56
C ASN A 108 0.21 1.05 13.47
N GLU A 109 -0.24 0.12 14.31
CA GLU A 109 0.22 -1.25 14.25
C GLU A 109 -0.44 -1.95 13.07
N LEU A 110 0.34 -2.65 12.27
CA LEU A 110 -0.14 -3.25 11.04
C LEU A 110 -0.24 -4.75 11.14
N LYS A 111 -1.31 -5.29 10.54
CA LYS A 111 -1.48 -6.72 10.42
C LYS A 111 -1.00 -7.16 9.05
N GLY A 112 -0.18 -8.20 9.01
CA GLY A 112 0.34 -8.73 7.75
C GLY A 112 -0.73 -9.38 6.90
N TYR A 113 -0.63 -9.17 5.60
CA TYR A 113 -1.55 -9.76 4.64
C TYR A 113 -1.24 -11.24 4.44
N GLU A 114 -2.28 -12.04 4.30
CA GLU A 114 -2.17 -13.45 3.92
C GLU A 114 -3.09 -13.70 2.73
N PRO A 115 -2.57 -14.30 1.66
CA PRO A 115 -3.41 -14.61 0.50
C PRO A 115 -4.55 -15.54 0.90
N ALA A 116 -5.67 -15.40 0.20
CA ALA A 116 -6.80 -16.26 0.44
C ALA A 116 -6.44 -17.70 0.12
N ALA A 117 -6.72 -18.61 1.05
CA ALA A 117 -6.49 -20.02 0.82
C ALA A 117 -7.69 -20.58 0.05
N ILE A 118 -7.37 -21.44 -0.92
CA ILE A 118 -8.42 -22.12 -1.68
C ILE A 118 -8.48 -23.56 -1.17
N TYR A 119 -9.62 -23.92 -0.62
CA TYR A 119 -9.84 -25.30 -0.14
C TYR A 119 -10.72 -26.00 -1.12
N ILE A 120 -10.30 -27.19 -1.50
CA ILE A 120 -11.03 -28.00 -2.47
C ILE A 120 -11.58 -29.22 -1.77
#